data_7cfd1a1c876ee63b55edb265e637ccfa
#
_entry.id   7cfd1a1c876ee63b55edb265e637ccfa
#
_cell.length_a   1.000
_cell.length_b   1.000
_cell.length_c   1.000
_cell.angle_alpha   90.00
_cell.angle_beta   90.00
_cell.angle_gamma   90.00
#
_symmetry.space_group_name_H-M   'P 1'
#
loop_
_entity.id
_entity.type
_entity.pdbx_description
1 polymer ?
#
loop_
_entity_poly.entity_id
_entity_poly.type
_entity_poly.pdbx_seq_one_letter_code
_entity_poly.pdbx_strand_id
1 'polypeptide(L)'
;EEIVLDMRKSNRVDRVQSPEDGLVLTPNQLYLGRTVERTETHNLVPMIEGRSSIGRLGLFVHVTAGFGDVGFAGYWTLEMFAVQPVKIYPGVPICQIFFHQITGAITEYSSDKYQHNRDIQPSMMFREMGGDTSDEQLELAFSVGRNAVQPPR
;
A
#
# COMPACT_ATOMS: atom_id res chain seq x y z
N GLU A 1 -21.92 -13.26 -1.26
CA GLU A 1 -21.40 -13.44 0.11
C GLU A 1 -20.48 -12.25 0.41
N GLU A 2 -20.67 -11.63 1.57
CA GLU A 2 -19.80 -10.56 2.05
C GLU A 2 -18.43 -11.15 2.41
N ILE A 3 -17.36 -10.61 1.85
CA ILE A 3 -16.00 -11.06 2.15
C ILE A 3 -15.56 -10.41 3.46
N VAL A 4 -15.39 -11.21 4.50
CA VAL A 4 -14.83 -10.76 5.77
C VAL A 4 -13.32 -10.98 5.77
N LEU A 5 -12.55 -9.91 5.93
CA LEU A 5 -11.10 -10.00 6.09
C LEU A 5 -10.76 -10.43 7.53
N ASP A 6 -9.94 -11.45 7.67
CA ASP A 6 -9.53 -11.99 8.97
C ASP A 6 -8.06 -11.61 9.23
N MET A 7 -7.80 -10.92 10.33
CA MET A 7 -6.46 -10.48 10.75
C MET A 7 -5.50 -11.64 11.01
N ARG A 8 -6.03 -12.84 11.29
CA ARG A 8 -5.24 -14.06 11.54
C ARG A 8 -4.90 -14.83 10.29
N LYS A 9 -5.38 -14.39 9.13
CA LYS A 9 -5.19 -15.07 7.84
C LYS A 9 -4.49 -14.18 6.84
N SER A 10 -3.76 -14.79 5.92
CA SER A 10 -3.35 -14.13 4.70
C SER A 10 -4.57 -13.97 3.81
N ASN A 11 -5.09 -12.75 3.74
CA ASN A 11 -6.30 -12.47 2.96
C ASN A 11 -5.96 -12.33 1.48
N ARG A 12 -6.85 -12.84 0.64
CA ARG A 12 -6.73 -12.71 -0.81
C ARG A 12 -6.83 -11.24 -1.22
N VAL A 13 -5.98 -10.84 -2.16
CA VAL A 13 -6.04 -9.55 -2.84
C VAL A 13 -6.10 -9.79 -4.35
N ASP A 14 -6.95 -9.05 -5.03
CA ASP A 14 -7.01 -9.05 -6.49
C ASP A 14 -6.05 -7.98 -7.01
N ARG A 15 -5.15 -8.37 -7.92
CA ARG A 15 -4.16 -7.47 -8.51
C ARG A 15 -4.64 -6.96 -9.85
N VAL A 16 -4.64 -5.66 -10.01
CA VAL A 16 -5.01 -4.97 -11.25
C VAL A 16 -3.83 -4.14 -11.71
N GLN A 17 -3.41 -4.30 -12.94
CA GLN A 17 -2.46 -3.38 -13.56
C GLN A 17 -3.20 -2.08 -13.88
N SER A 18 -2.67 -0.96 -13.39
CA SER A 18 -3.24 0.34 -13.72
C SER A 18 -3.03 0.63 -15.22
N PRO A 19 -4.10 0.78 -16.01
CA PRO A 19 -3.97 1.07 -17.43
C PRO A 19 -3.46 2.50 -17.64
N GLU A 20 -2.81 2.75 -18.78
CA GLU A 20 -2.28 4.08 -19.11
C GLU A 20 -3.38 5.14 -19.21
N ASP A 21 -4.55 4.75 -19.67
CA ASP A 21 -5.74 5.61 -19.76
C ASP A 21 -6.45 5.81 -18.42
N GLY A 22 -5.90 5.26 -17.32
CA GLY A 22 -6.31 5.47 -15.94
C GLY A 22 -7.23 4.38 -15.39
N LEU A 23 -7.25 4.29 -14.05
CA LEU A 23 -8.06 3.37 -13.26
C LEU A 23 -9.12 4.17 -12.49
N VAL A 24 -10.37 3.73 -12.55
CA VAL A 24 -11.44 4.30 -11.73
C VAL A 24 -11.48 3.60 -10.38
N LEU A 25 -11.23 4.35 -9.32
CA LEU A 25 -11.44 3.91 -7.94
C LEU A 25 -12.91 4.13 -7.59
N THR A 26 -13.58 3.07 -7.15
CA THR A 26 -14.99 3.10 -6.75
C THR A 26 -15.13 3.27 -5.24
N PRO A 27 -16.21 3.89 -4.73
CA PRO A 27 -16.46 4.01 -3.31
C PRO A 27 -16.63 2.64 -2.62
N ASN A 28 -16.45 2.64 -1.30
CA ASN A 28 -16.61 1.46 -0.43
C ASN A 28 -15.64 0.31 -0.73
N GLN A 29 -14.52 0.61 -1.38
CA GLN A 29 -13.46 -0.35 -1.65
C GLN A 29 -12.11 0.25 -1.29
N LEU A 30 -11.26 -0.52 -0.59
CA LEU A 30 -9.87 -0.17 -0.34
C LEU A 30 -9.01 -0.64 -1.50
N TYR A 31 -8.18 0.25 -2.00
CA TYR A 31 -7.18 -0.04 -3.02
C TYR A 31 -5.79 0.11 -2.41
N LEU A 32 -4.91 -0.80 -2.77
CA LEU A 32 -3.50 -0.69 -2.44
C LEU A 32 -2.70 -0.31 -3.69
N GLY A 33 -1.96 0.78 -3.60
CA GLY A 33 -1.07 1.23 -4.66
C GLY A 33 0.38 1.25 -4.19
N ARG A 34 1.32 1.44 -5.11
CA ARG A 34 2.74 1.58 -4.80
C ARG A 34 3.25 2.93 -5.29
N THR A 35 4.12 3.57 -4.50
CA THR A 35 4.88 4.73 -4.97
C THR A 35 5.82 4.35 -6.11
N VAL A 36 6.11 5.29 -6.99
CA VAL A 36 7.16 5.18 -8.00
C VAL A 36 8.52 5.37 -7.34
N GLU A 37 8.57 6.25 -6.35
CA GLU A 37 9.76 6.59 -5.61
C GLU A 37 10.06 5.53 -4.54
N ARG A 38 11.33 5.17 -4.43
CA ARG A 38 11.88 4.46 -3.28
C ARG A 38 12.39 5.49 -2.27
N THR A 39 12.11 5.27 -1.01
CA THR A 39 12.60 6.12 0.08
C THR A 39 13.49 5.34 1.04
N GLU A 40 14.38 6.05 1.71
CA GLU A 40 15.25 5.51 2.73
C GLU A 40 15.63 6.61 3.70
N THR A 41 15.49 6.38 5.00
CA THR A 41 15.88 7.33 6.05
C THR A 41 16.67 6.60 7.13
N HIS A 42 17.60 7.32 7.77
CA HIS A 42 18.41 6.78 8.88
C HIS A 42 18.25 7.59 10.16
N ASN A 43 17.87 8.85 10.06
CA ASN A 43 17.79 9.79 11.18
C ASN A 43 16.58 10.74 11.11
N LEU A 44 15.69 10.51 10.17
CA LEU A 44 14.48 11.28 9.98
C LEU A 44 13.26 10.34 9.95
N VAL A 45 12.16 10.84 10.47
CA VAL A 45 10.86 10.17 10.35
C VAL A 45 10.19 10.64 9.05
N PRO A 46 9.95 9.75 8.08
CA PRO A 46 9.18 10.09 6.89
C PRO A 46 7.69 10.07 7.22
N MET A 47 6.94 11.02 6.67
CA MET A 47 5.49 11.04 6.74
C MET A 47 4.89 11.22 5.36
N ILE A 48 3.86 10.44 5.06
CA ILE A 48 3.09 10.56 3.83
C ILE A 48 1.71 11.13 4.15
N GLU A 49 1.30 12.09 3.34
CA GLU A 49 -0.06 12.62 3.35
C GLU A 49 -0.59 12.80 1.93
N GLY A 50 -1.91 12.85 1.80
CA GLY A 50 -2.55 13.21 0.55
C GLY A 50 -2.27 14.67 0.15
N ARG A 51 -2.50 14.99 -1.11
CA ARG A 51 -2.45 16.36 -1.62
C ARG A 51 -3.84 16.99 -1.60
N SER A 52 -3.91 18.28 -1.30
CA SER A 52 -5.19 19.00 -1.19
C SER A 52 -6.05 18.93 -2.46
N SER A 53 -5.43 18.95 -3.64
CA SER A 53 -6.15 18.81 -4.92
C SER A 53 -6.78 17.42 -5.09
N ILE A 54 -6.12 16.39 -4.56
CA ILE A 54 -6.59 15.00 -4.60
C ILE A 54 -7.69 14.78 -3.57
N GLY A 55 -7.51 15.31 -2.36
CA GLY A 55 -8.53 15.26 -1.31
C GLY A 55 -9.84 15.93 -1.73
N ARG A 56 -9.77 17.04 -2.51
CA ARG A 56 -10.97 17.72 -3.05
C ARG A 56 -11.72 16.91 -4.10
N LEU A 57 -11.09 15.92 -4.73
CA LEU A 57 -11.76 14.94 -5.58
C LEU A 57 -12.45 13.82 -4.78
N GLY A 58 -12.28 13.81 -3.45
CA GLY A 58 -12.81 12.78 -2.58
C GLY A 58 -11.94 11.52 -2.52
N LEU A 59 -10.68 11.61 -2.94
CA LEU A 59 -9.70 10.52 -2.80
C LEU A 59 -8.84 10.76 -1.56
N PHE A 60 -8.85 9.78 -0.66
CA PHE A 60 -8.02 9.75 0.54
C PHE A 60 -6.86 8.78 0.33
N VAL A 61 -5.67 9.21 0.71
CA VAL A 61 -4.44 8.44 0.55
C VAL A 61 -3.75 8.33 1.89
N HIS A 62 -3.54 7.10 2.33
CA HIS A 62 -2.69 6.74 3.48
C HIS A 62 -3.07 7.44 4.80
N VAL A 63 -4.36 7.58 5.06
CA VAL A 63 -4.89 8.36 6.20
C VAL A 63 -4.55 7.75 7.56
N THR A 64 -4.43 6.42 7.64
CA THR A 64 -4.28 5.70 8.90
C THR A 64 -2.84 5.42 9.29
N ALA A 65 -1.91 5.39 8.35
CA ALA A 65 -0.54 4.93 8.54
C ALA A 65 0.51 5.83 7.85
N GLY A 66 0.26 7.14 7.82
CA GLY A 66 1.13 8.12 7.18
C GLY A 66 2.50 8.27 7.83
N PHE A 67 2.65 7.84 9.08
CA PHE A 67 3.89 7.87 9.84
C PHE A 67 4.76 6.67 9.48
N GLY A 68 5.97 6.93 9.00
CA GLY A 68 6.96 5.90 8.68
C GLY A 68 8.03 5.75 9.75
N ASP A 69 8.62 4.59 9.81
CA ASP A 69 9.69 4.30 10.75
C ASP A 69 11.05 4.81 10.27
N VAL A 70 11.90 5.23 11.20
CA VAL A 70 13.32 5.52 10.93
C VAL A 70 14.02 4.22 10.54
N GLY A 71 14.81 4.26 9.48
CA GLY A 71 15.49 3.07 8.96
C GLY A 71 14.67 2.27 7.95
N PHE A 72 13.41 2.65 7.70
CA PHE A 72 12.67 2.06 6.59
C PHE A 72 13.31 2.38 5.25
N ALA A 73 13.48 1.36 4.42
CA ALA A 73 14.00 1.47 3.07
C ALA A 73 13.14 0.64 2.12
N GLY A 74 12.46 1.29 1.18
CA GLY A 74 11.56 0.60 0.26
C GLY A 74 10.62 1.53 -0.49
N TYR A 75 9.62 0.94 -1.11
CA TYR A 75 8.49 1.63 -1.73
C TYR A 75 7.31 1.65 -0.77
N TRP A 76 6.57 2.73 -0.75
CA TRP A 76 5.37 2.82 0.07
C TRP A 76 4.20 2.10 -0.59
N THR A 77 3.52 1.28 0.20
CA THR A 77 2.20 0.77 -0.17
C THR A 77 1.15 1.76 0.28
N LEU A 78 0.54 2.45 -0.67
CA LEU A 78 -0.47 3.49 -0.42
C LEU A 78 -1.83 2.82 -0.21
N GLU A 79 -2.46 3.12 0.91
CA GLU A 79 -3.85 2.79 1.18
C GLU A 79 -4.74 3.89 0.60
N MET A 80 -5.56 3.55 -0.38
CA MET A 80 -6.38 4.52 -1.09
C MET A 80 -7.84 4.13 -1.01
N PHE A 81 -8.69 5.09 -0.67
CA PHE A 81 -10.13 4.92 -0.79
C PHE A 81 -10.79 6.22 -1.26
N ALA A 82 -11.91 6.08 -1.96
CA ALA A 82 -12.63 7.21 -2.51
C ALA A 82 -14.07 7.26 -1.96
N VAL A 83 -14.57 8.47 -1.71
CA VAL A 83 -15.98 8.67 -1.30
C VAL A 83 -16.92 8.82 -2.51
N GLN A 84 -16.36 9.00 -3.68
CA GLN A 84 -17.04 9.04 -4.98
C GLN A 84 -16.13 8.43 -6.04
N PRO A 85 -16.62 8.04 -7.23
CA PRO A 85 -15.76 7.51 -8.27
C PRO A 85 -14.71 8.53 -8.69
N VAL A 86 -13.43 8.15 -8.62
CA VAL A 86 -12.29 9.00 -9.00
C VAL A 86 -11.40 8.24 -9.97
N LYS A 87 -11.12 8.82 -11.12
CA LYS A 87 -10.17 8.26 -12.09
C LYS A 87 -8.77 8.77 -11.78
N ILE A 88 -7.85 7.83 -11.53
CA ILE A 88 -6.44 8.11 -11.30
C ILE A 88 -5.58 7.58 -12.47
N TYR A 89 -4.37 8.11 -12.59
CA TYR A 89 -3.45 7.74 -13.66
C TYR A 89 -2.09 7.34 -13.09
N PRO A 90 -1.39 6.39 -13.71
CA PRO A 90 -0.03 6.02 -13.29
C PRO A 90 0.91 7.23 -13.35
N GLY A 91 1.82 7.32 -12.37
CA GLY A 91 2.86 8.35 -12.34
C GLY A 91 2.39 9.76 -11.93
N VAL A 92 1.09 9.97 -11.73
CA VAL A 92 0.58 11.26 -11.27
C VAL A 92 0.82 11.43 -9.77
N PRO A 93 1.37 12.56 -9.31
CA PRO A 93 1.57 12.82 -7.88
C PRO A 93 0.24 12.93 -7.13
N ILE A 94 -0.12 11.92 -6.34
CA ILE A 94 -1.36 11.86 -5.56
C ILE A 94 -1.15 12.08 -4.06
N CYS A 95 0.07 11.94 -3.58
CA CYS A 95 0.48 12.18 -2.20
C CYS A 95 1.75 13.02 -2.16
N GLN A 96 2.16 13.37 -0.96
CA GLN A 96 3.40 14.08 -0.66
C GLN A 96 4.09 13.41 0.51
N ILE A 97 5.41 13.42 0.50
CA ILE A 97 6.24 12.95 1.61
C ILE A 97 7.00 14.13 2.21
N PHE A 98 7.12 14.16 3.52
CA PHE A 98 7.95 15.11 4.25
C PHE A 98 8.64 14.39 5.40
N PHE A 99 9.65 15.04 5.97
CA PHE A 99 10.55 14.43 6.93
C PHE A 99 10.62 15.27 8.19
N HIS A 100 10.52 14.61 9.34
CA HIS A 100 10.67 15.24 10.65
C HIS A 100 12.00 14.84 11.30
N GLN A 101 12.60 15.80 11.98
CA GLN A 101 13.67 15.52 12.93
C GLN A 101 13.08 14.87 14.18
N ILE A 102 13.86 14.00 14.79
CA ILE A 102 13.54 13.36 16.06
C ILE A 102 14.55 13.74 17.13
N THR A 103 14.08 13.77 18.37
CA THR A 103 14.91 14.00 19.55
C THR A 103 14.91 12.74 20.41
N GLY A 104 16.06 12.44 21.01
CA GLY A 104 16.25 11.24 21.84
C GLY A 104 16.99 10.13 21.13
N ALA A 105 16.95 8.92 21.69
CA ALA A 105 17.57 7.76 21.09
C ALA A 105 16.77 7.27 19.88
N ILE A 106 17.45 6.98 18.79
CA ILE A 106 16.85 6.42 17.58
C ILE A 106 16.86 4.90 17.72
N THR A 107 15.67 4.31 17.59
CA THR A 107 15.54 2.87 17.36
C THR A 107 15.22 2.67 15.89
N GLU A 108 16.13 2.03 15.17
CA GLU A 108 15.93 1.74 13.76
C GLU A 108 14.84 0.69 13.57
N TYR A 109 14.13 0.81 12.45
CA TYR A 109 13.14 -0.17 12.02
C TYR A 109 13.80 -1.54 11.82
N SER A 110 13.44 -2.49 12.66
CA SER A 110 14.02 -3.84 12.66
C SER A 110 13.06 -4.93 12.20
N SER A 111 11.84 -4.54 11.79
CA SER A 111 10.84 -5.50 11.32
C SER A 111 11.09 -5.89 9.86
N ASP A 112 11.20 -7.19 9.61
CA ASP A 112 11.34 -7.72 8.24
C ASP A 112 10.03 -7.70 7.45
N LYS A 113 8.89 -7.31 8.06
CA LYS A 113 7.58 -7.40 7.40
C LYS A 113 7.48 -6.59 6.12
N TYR A 114 7.94 -5.34 6.16
CA TYR A 114 7.78 -4.41 5.03
C TYR A 114 9.10 -3.80 4.56
N GLN A 115 10.23 -4.19 5.19
CA GLN A 115 11.55 -3.69 4.86
C GLN A 115 11.99 -4.18 3.46
N HIS A 116 12.61 -3.29 2.69
CA HIS A 116 13.13 -3.58 1.35
C HIS A 116 12.09 -4.09 0.34
N ASN A 117 10.82 -3.80 0.58
CA ASN A 117 9.76 -4.19 -0.33
C ASN A 117 9.98 -3.58 -1.72
N ARG A 118 9.58 -4.33 -2.75
CA ARG A 118 9.68 -3.92 -4.16
C ARG A 118 8.33 -3.78 -4.84
N ASP A 119 7.28 -4.22 -4.17
CA ASP A 119 5.93 -4.28 -4.71
C ASP A 119 4.90 -3.93 -3.63
N ILE A 120 3.62 -3.86 -4.00
CA ILE A 120 2.51 -3.67 -3.09
C ILE A 120 2.49 -4.80 -2.06
N GLN A 121 2.49 -4.42 -0.79
CA GLN A 121 2.44 -5.36 0.33
C GLN A 121 1.06 -5.32 0.98
N PRO A 122 0.27 -6.39 0.88
CA PRO A 122 -0.94 -6.55 1.68
C PRO A 122 -0.62 -6.64 3.17
N SER A 123 -1.65 -6.56 4.02
CA SER A 123 -1.48 -6.71 5.46
C SER A 123 -0.82 -8.04 5.82
N MET A 124 0.24 -7.97 6.61
CA MET A 124 0.95 -9.11 7.19
C MET A 124 0.63 -9.30 8.69
N MET A 125 -0.51 -8.78 9.16
CA MET A 125 -0.92 -8.86 10.56
C MET A 125 -1.00 -10.32 11.06
N PHE A 126 -1.37 -11.25 10.20
CA PHE A 126 -1.44 -12.67 10.53
C PHE A 126 -0.11 -13.24 11.09
N ARG A 127 1.04 -12.71 10.65
CA ARG A 127 2.36 -13.12 11.18
C ARG A 127 2.53 -12.76 12.66
N GLU A 128 2.00 -11.61 13.08
CA GLU A 128 2.05 -11.18 14.49
C GLU A 128 1.08 -11.97 15.37
N MET A 129 -0.01 -12.42 14.81
CA MET A 129 -1.06 -13.15 15.53
C MET A 129 -0.85 -14.67 15.55
N GLY A 130 0.31 -15.16 15.11
CA GLY A 130 0.60 -16.60 15.05
C GLY A 130 -0.27 -17.35 14.04
N GLY A 131 -0.77 -16.66 13.03
CA GLY A 131 -1.55 -17.25 11.95
C GLY A 131 -0.70 -18.10 11.00
N ASP A 132 -1.39 -18.87 10.18
CA ASP A 132 -0.78 -19.84 9.27
C ASP A 132 0.13 -19.15 8.24
N THR A 133 1.41 -19.48 8.30
CA THR A 133 2.45 -19.03 7.38
C THR A 133 2.67 -20.04 6.25
N SER A 134 1.65 -20.82 5.87
CA SER A 134 1.80 -21.73 4.76
C SER A 134 2.14 -20.94 3.50
N ASP A 135 3.34 -21.18 2.98
CA ASP A 135 3.88 -20.54 1.77
C ASP A 135 2.97 -20.73 0.54
N GLU A 136 2.12 -21.76 0.55
CA GLU A 136 1.12 -22.02 -0.50
C GLU A 136 0.11 -20.86 -0.69
N GLN A 137 -0.32 -20.20 0.39
CA GLN A 137 -1.24 -19.06 0.26
C GLN A 137 -0.54 -17.80 -0.26
N LEU A 138 0.71 -17.62 0.07
CA LEU A 138 1.53 -16.54 -0.49
C LEU A 138 1.83 -16.78 -1.98
N GLU A 139 2.16 -18.00 -2.39
CA GLU A 139 2.37 -18.33 -3.80
C GLU A 139 1.11 -18.17 -4.64
N LEU A 140 -0.07 -18.54 -4.13
CA LEU A 140 -1.34 -18.32 -4.81
C LEU A 140 -1.66 -16.83 -4.98
N ALA A 141 -1.38 -16.00 -3.98
CA ALA A 141 -1.56 -14.55 -4.08
C ALA A 141 -0.62 -13.90 -5.12
N PHE A 142 0.59 -14.44 -5.29
CA PHE A 142 1.55 -13.99 -6.30
C PHE A 142 1.34 -14.61 -7.69
N SER A 143 0.81 -15.82 -7.78
CA SER A 143 0.61 -16.51 -9.06
C SER A 143 -0.64 -16.05 -9.82
N VAL A 144 -1.69 -15.66 -9.13
CA VAL A 144 -2.92 -15.13 -9.76
C VAL A 144 -2.64 -13.81 -10.50
N GLY A 145 -1.66 -13.04 -10.07
CA GLY A 145 -1.27 -11.80 -10.74
C GLY A 145 -0.60 -11.98 -12.11
N ARG A 146 -0.17 -13.20 -12.47
CA ARG A 146 0.48 -13.46 -13.77
C ARG A 146 -0.48 -13.89 -14.88
N ASN A 147 -1.71 -14.28 -14.55
CA ASN A 147 -2.64 -14.89 -15.49
C ASN A 147 -3.95 -14.13 -15.69
N ALA A 148 -4.11 -12.93 -15.16
CA ALA A 148 -5.33 -12.17 -15.32
C ALA A 148 -5.15 -11.05 -16.34
N VAL A 149 -5.92 -11.22 -17.39
CA VAL A 149 -6.40 -10.29 -18.40
C VAL A 149 -5.78 -10.48 -19.78
N GLN A 150 -6.41 -11.40 -20.52
CA GLN A 150 -6.60 -11.15 -21.96
C GLN A 150 -7.80 -10.21 -22.11
N PRO A 151 -7.70 -9.12 -22.88
CA PRO A 151 -8.85 -8.28 -23.18
C PRO A 151 -9.84 -9.08 -24.05
N PRO A 152 -11.15 -8.86 -23.92
CA PRO A 152 -12.12 -9.43 -24.82
C PRO A 152 -11.90 -8.88 -26.23
N ARG A 153 -12.01 -9.78 -27.22
CA ARG A 153 -11.96 -9.47 -28.66
C ARG A 153 -13.17 -8.65 -29.10
#